data_09b873541805f29e3ad274f3aa8c6337
#
_entry.id   09b873541805f29e3ad274f3aa8c6337
#
_cell.length_a   1.000
_cell.length_b   1.000
_cell.length_c   1.000
_cell.angle_alpha   90.00
_cell.angle_beta   90.00
_cell.angle_gamma   90.00
#
_symmetry.space_group_name_H-M   'P 1'
#
loop_
_entity.id
_entity.type
_entity.pdbx_description
1 polymer ?
#
loop_
_entity_poly.entity_id
_entity_poly.type
_entity_poly.pdbx_seq_one_letter_code
_entity_poly.pdbx_strand_id
1 'polypeptide(L)'
;MSNNQINEMIADYMEKGFLENIVDMFKHDKALYPAIGDLLADERGRVRLGVVALVEKLKTTDFDNILTAIPGIAGLLKNQNPTIRGDSAYLLGIIGHKDALPFLLEASGDGNKLVREI
;
A
#
# COMPACT_ATOMS: atom_id res chain seq x y z
N MET A 1 12.21 -18.72 -1.35
CA MET A 1 10.83 -18.42 -1.71
C MET A 1 10.82 -17.38 -2.83
N SER A 2 9.92 -17.52 -3.80
CA SER A 2 9.70 -16.47 -4.79
C SER A 2 9.02 -15.26 -4.16
N ASN A 3 9.07 -14.09 -4.82
CA ASN A 3 8.38 -12.90 -4.34
C ASN A 3 6.87 -13.12 -4.22
N ASN A 4 6.27 -13.87 -5.17
CA ASN A 4 4.85 -14.18 -5.12
C ASN A 4 4.49 -15.04 -3.90
N GLN A 5 5.34 -16.01 -3.56
CA GLN A 5 5.11 -16.86 -2.38
C GLN A 5 5.20 -16.06 -1.09
N ILE A 6 6.14 -15.12 -1.00
CA ILE A 6 6.28 -14.24 0.17
C ILE A 6 5.06 -13.34 0.28
N ASN A 7 4.61 -12.76 -0.83
CA ASN A 7 3.42 -11.88 -0.83
C ASN A 7 2.17 -12.65 -0.41
N GLU A 8 1.98 -13.87 -0.90
CA GLU A 8 0.84 -14.70 -0.48
C GLU A 8 0.89 -15.02 1.01
N MET A 9 2.05 -15.35 1.53
CA MET A 9 2.22 -15.61 2.96
C MET A 9 1.87 -14.39 3.80
N ILE A 10 2.36 -13.22 3.39
CA ILE A 10 2.08 -11.97 4.10
C ILE A 10 0.58 -11.65 4.04
N ALA A 11 -0.04 -11.81 2.87
CA ALA A 11 -1.47 -11.58 2.71
C ALA A 11 -2.29 -12.52 3.60
N ASP A 12 -1.92 -13.79 3.69
CA ASP A 12 -2.60 -14.76 4.55
C ASP A 12 -2.47 -14.38 6.02
N TYR A 13 -1.30 -13.94 6.46
CA TYR A 13 -1.09 -13.47 7.83
C TYR A 13 -1.90 -12.19 8.10
N MET A 14 -2.00 -11.30 7.12
CA MET A 14 -2.80 -10.09 7.23
C MET A 14 -4.27 -10.43 7.43
N GLU A 15 -4.78 -11.38 6.65
CA GLU A 15 -6.17 -11.84 6.78
C GLU A 15 -6.46 -12.45 8.15
N LYS A 16 -5.46 -13.12 8.75
CA LYS A 16 -5.58 -13.71 10.08
C LYS A 16 -5.43 -12.70 11.21
N GLY A 17 -5.10 -11.46 10.91
CA GLY A 17 -4.96 -10.41 11.90
C GLY A 17 -3.59 -10.31 12.57
N PHE A 18 -2.54 -10.88 11.97
CA PHE A 18 -1.18 -10.85 12.54
C PHE A 18 -0.39 -9.60 12.12
N LEU A 19 -1.02 -8.44 12.24
CA LEU A 19 -0.42 -7.17 11.79
C LEU A 19 0.93 -6.88 12.46
N GLU A 20 1.03 -7.07 13.77
CA GLU A 20 2.27 -6.76 14.50
C GLU A 20 3.44 -7.62 14.01
N ASN A 21 3.19 -8.89 13.69
CA ASN A 21 4.21 -9.77 13.15
C ASN A 21 4.68 -9.29 11.77
N ILE A 22 3.76 -8.78 10.97
CA ILE A 22 4.08 -8.25 9.63
C ILE A 22 4.87 -6.95 9.75
N VAL A 23 4.50 -6.07 10.68
CA VAL A 23 5.28 -4.84 10.95
C VAL A 23 6.74 -5.21 11.27
N ASP A 24 6.94 -6.20 12.14
CA ASP A 24 8.29 -6.66 12.50
C ASP A 24 9.04 -7.22 11.29
N MET A 25 8.37 -7.99 10.42
CA MET A 25 8.98 -8.50 9.20
C MET A 25 9.52 -7.35 8.33
N PHE A 26 8.72 -6.32 8.12
CA PHE A 26 9.11 -5.18 7.28
C PHE A 26 10.28 -4.41 7.91
N LYS A 27 10.27 -4.24 9.22
CA LYS A 27 11.39 -3.57 9.90
C LYS A 27 12.70 -4.33 9.79
N HIS A 28 12.65 -5.66 9.72
CA HIS A 28 13.83 -6.50 9.62
C HIS A 28 14.28 -6.74 8.18
N ASP A 29 13.37 -6.58 7.21
CA ASP A 29 13.69 -6.79 5.79
C ASP A 29 13.14 -5.65 4.95
N LYS A 30 13.99 -4.65 4.71
CA LYS A 30 13.62 -3.44 3.96
C LYS A 30 13.29 -3.72 2.50
N ALA A 31 13.75 -4.86 1.96
CA ALA A 31 13.43 -5.26 0.59
C ALA A 31 11.95 -5.60 0.39
N LEU A 32 11.18 -5.75 1.47
CA LEU A 32 9.74 -6.02 1.38
C LEU A 32 8.92 -4.76 1.03
N TYR A 33 9.45 -3.57 1.32
CA TYR A 33 8.68 -2.32 1.15
C TYR A 33 8.15 -2.10 -0.26
N PRO A 34 8.92 -2.33 -1.34
CA PRO A 34 8.39 -2.14 -2.69
C PRO A 34 7.21 -3.06 -3.03
N ALA A 35 7.01 -4.15 -2.30
CA ALA A 35 5.92 -5.10 -2.54
C ALA A 35 4.58 -4.66 -1.92
N ILE A 36 4.54 -3.56 -1.17
CA ILE A 36 3.30 -3.08 -0.53
C ILE A 36 2.19 -2.86 -1.57
N GLY A 37 2.53 -2.36 -2.75
CA GLY A 37 1.55 -2.20 -3.81
C GLY A 37 0.89 -3.52 -4.22
N ASP A 38 1.66 -4.58 -4.36
CA ASP A 38 1.12 -5.90 -4.71
C ASP A 38 0.16 -6.42 -3.64
N LEU A 39 0.46 -6.18 -2.37
CA LEU A 39 -0.42 -6.55 -1.27
C LEU A 39 -1.72 -5.75 -1.28
N LEU A 40 -1.64 -4.47 -1.63
CA LEU A 40 -2.82 -3.61 -1.72
C LEU A 40 -3.77 -4.06 -2.84
N ALA A 41 -3.26 -4.71 -3.87
CA ALA A 41 -4.05 -5.20 -4.99
C ALA A 41 -4.77 -6.52 -4.69
N ASP A 42 -4.65 -7.06 -3.47
CA ASP A 42 -5.32 -8.32 -3.09
C ASP A 42 -6.84 -8.17 -3.14
N GLU A 43 -7.52 -9.21 -3.58
CA GLU A 43 -8.98 -9.21 -3.69
C GLU A 43 -9.69 -9.15 -2.34
N ARG A 44 -9.03 -9.61 -1.28
CA ARG A 44 -9.61 -9.67 0.06
C ARG A 44 -9.58 -8.31 0.73
N GLY A 45 -10.76 -7.78 1.08
CA GLY A 45 -10.87 -6.48 1.73
C GLY A 45 -10.10 -6.40 3.04
N ARG A 46 -10.06 -7.50 3.80
CA ARG A 46 -9.31 -7.54 5.06
C ARG A 46 -7.81 -7.36 4.86
N VAL A 47 -7.27 -7.89 3.75
CA VAL A 47 -5.87 -7.69 3.39
C VAL A 47 -5.60 -6.22 3.07
N ARG A 48 -6.46 -5.60 2.25
CA ARG A 48 -6.30 -4.18 1.90
C ARG A 48 -6.38 -3.28 3.13
N LEU A 49 -7.32 -3.53 4.03
CA LEU A 49 -7.41 -2.80 5.32
C LEU A 49 -6.15 -2.98 6.15
N GLY A 50 -5.61 -4.20 6.18
CA GLY A 50 -4.37 -4.49 6.88
C GLY A 50 -3.18 -3.74 6.29
N VAL A 51 -3.13 -3.60 4.97
CA VAL A 51 -2.07 -2.83 4.30
C VAL A 51 -2.13 -1.36 4.71
N VAL A 52 -3.32 -0.78 4.78
CA VAL A 52 -3.48 0.61 5.24
C VAL A 52 -2.93 0.76 6.66
N ALA A 53 -3.29 -0.15 7.57
CA ALA A 53 -2.79 -0.12 8.95
C ALA A 53 -1.28 -0.31 9.01
N LEU A 54 -0.73 -1.19 8.16
CA LEU A 54 0.71 -1.40 8.06
C LEU A 54 1.45 -0.12 7.66
N VAL A 55 0.97 0.55 6.61
CA VAL A 55 1.57 1.79 6.14
C VAL A 55 1.51 2.89 7.19
N GLU A 56 0.40 3.01 7.90
CA GLU A 56 0.25 3.98 8.99
C GLU A 56 1.29 3.76 10.08
N LYS A 57 1.52 2.50 10.46
CA LYS A 57 2.54 2.17 11.47
C LYS A 57 3.95 2.40 10.97
N LEU A 58 4.27 1.96 9.76
CA LEU A 58 5.60 2.12 9.18
C LEU A 58 5.94 3.59 8.92
N LYS A 59 4.94 4.41 8.58
CA LYS A 59 5.15 5.84 8.41
C LYS A 59 5.71 6.48 9.68
N THR A 60 5.22 6.08 10.85
CA THR A 60 5.66 6.67 12.12
C THR A 60 6.97 6.08 12.63
N THR A 61 7.30 4.85 12.26
CA THR A 61 8.46 4.13 12.80
C THR A 61 9.61 3.98 11.83
N ASP A 62 9.36 4.13 10.51
CA ASP A 62 10.38 3.90 9.48
C ASP A 62 10.06 4.72 8.22
N PHE A 63 9.93 6.03 8.39
CA PHE A 63 9.48 6.92 7.31
C PHE A 63 10.39 6.85 6.07
N ASP A 64 11.71 6.80 6.25
CA ASP A 64 12.63 6.82 5.11
C ASP A 64 12.44 5.62 4.19
N ASN A 65 12.19 4.44 4.76
CA ASN A 65 12.01 3.23 3.97
C ASN A 65 10.61 3.12 3.37
N ILE A 66 9.58 3.69 4.01
CA ILE A 66 8.22 3.67 3.46
C ILE A 66 8.16 4.42 2.11
N LEU A 67 9.06 5.36 1.88
CA LEU A 67 9.13 6.08 0.60
C LEU A 67 9.42 5.13 -0.57
N THR A 68 10.10 4.02 -0.33
CA THR A 68 10.38 3.04 -1.38
C THR A 68 9.12 2.29 -1.85
N ALA A 69 8.03 2.37 -1.10
CA ALA A 69 6.75 1.78 -1.49
C ALA A 69 5.96 2.67 -2.46
N ILE A 70 6.30 3.96 -2.59
CA ILE A 70 5.53 4.92 -3.40
C ILE A 70 5.36 4.46 -4.85
N PRO A 71 6.40 4.05 -5.59
CA PRO A 71 6.21 3.67 -6.99
C PRO A 71 5.24 2.49 -7.18
N GLY A 72 5.31 1.46 -6.33
CA GLY A 72 4.42 0.32 -6.41
C GLY A 72 2.97 0.68 -6.10
N ILE A 73 2.75 1.52 -5.10
CA ILE A 73 1.41 2.01 -4.76
C ILE A 73 0.89 2.89 -5.90
N ALA A 74 1.71 3.78 -6.42
CA ALA A 74 1.31 4.70 -7.50
C ALA A 74 0.89 3.95 -8.77
N GLY A 75 1.52 2.82 -9.06
CA GLY A 75 1.14 1.99 -10.21
C GLY A 75 -0.31 1.52 -10.16
N LEU A 76 -0.88 1.39 -8.97
CA LEU A 76 -2.27 0.97 -8.78
C LEU A 76 -3.30 2.06 -9.11
N LEU A 77 -2.88 3.30 -9.30
CA LEU A 77 -3.78 4.36 -9.77
C LEU A 77 -4.34 4.08 -11.17
N LYS A 78 -3.74 3.14 -11.90
CA LYS A 78 -4.19 2.69 -13.22
C LYS A 78 -4.95 1.36 -13.16
N ASN A 79 -5.20 0.83 -11.96
CA ASN A 79 -5.94 -0.43 -11.81
C ASN A 79 -7.38 -0.28 -12.30
N GLN A 80 -7.94 -1.33 -12.90
CA GLN A 80 -9.32 -1.30 -13.40
C GLN A 80 -10.34 -1.16 -12.28
N ASN A 81 -10.03 -1.63 -11.08
CA ASN A 81 -10.93 -1.59 -9.93
C ASN A 81 -10.84 -0.21 -9.24
N PRO A 82 -11.93 0.59 -9.25
CA PRO A 82 -11.89 1.90 -8.62
C PRO A 82 -11.64 1.86 -7.10
N THR A 83 -12.00 0.77 -6.41
CA THR A 83 -11.69 0.61 -4.99
C THR A 83 -10.19 0.55 -4.78
N ILE A 84 -9.46 -0.18 -5.61
CA ILE A 84 -8.00 -0.27 -5.54
C ILE A 84 -7.37 1.08 -5.89
N ARG A 85 -7.88 1.77 -6.91
CA ARG A 85 -7.39 3.13 -7.23
C ARG A 85 -7.58 4.09 -6.06
N GLY A 86 -8.74 4.02 -5.41
CA GLY A 86 -9.04 4.86 -4.25
C GLY A 86 -8.13 4.56 -3.06
N ASP A 87 -7.93 3.29 -2.75
CA ASP A 87 -7.05 2.87 -1.67
C ASP A 87 -5.60 3.31 -1.93
N SER A 88 -5.15 3.21 -3.19
CA SER A 88 -3.83 3.68 -3.60
C SER A 88 -3.68 5.19 -3.38
N ALA A 89 -4.64 5.99 -3.83
CA ALA A 89 -4.62 7.44 -3.63
C ALA A 89 -4.63 7.79 -2.13
N TYR A 90 -5.42 7.09 -1.35
CA TYR A 90 -5.49 7.28 0.10
C TYR A 90 -4.14 7.04 0.77
N LEU A 91 -3.47 5.93 0.43
CA LEU A 91 -2.16 5.61 0.99
C LEU A 91 -1.09 6.63 0.60
N LEU A 92 -1.10 7.09 -0.65
CA LEU A 92 -0.17 8.12 -1.09
C LEU A 92 -0.38 9.41 -0.28
N GLY A 93 -1.63 9.75 0.01
CA GLY A 93 -1.96 10.89 0.86
C GLY A 93 -1.49 10.72 2.30
N ILE A 94 -1.63 9.51 2.87
CA ILE A 94 -1.14 9.20 4.22
C ILE A 94 0.38 9.34 4.30
N ILE A 95 1.10 8.80 3.32
CA ILE A 95 2.56 8.92 3.28
C ILE A 95 2.97 10.39 3.24
N GLY A 96 2.25 11.22 2.50
CA GLY A 96 2.35 12.67 2.59
C GLY A 96 3.68 13.26 2.15
N HIS A 97 4.47 12.52 1.38
CA HIS A 97 5.77 12.99 0.90
C HIS A 97 5.62 13.68 -0.46
N LYS A 98 6.50 14.66 -0.73
CA LYS A 98 6.50 15.39 -2.01
C LYS A 98 6.57 14.48 -3.23
N ASP A 99 7.22 13.31 -3.11
CA ASP A 99 7.35 12.35 -4.20
C ASP A 99 5.99 11.73 -4.58
N ALA A 100 5.01 11.76 -3.68
CA ALA A 100 3.65 11.29 -3.96
C ALA A 100 2.79 12.34 -4.66
N LEU A 101 3.18 13.62 -4.62
CA LEU A 101 2.36 14.72 -5.11
C LEU A 101 1.96 14.59 -6.58
N PRO A 102 2.85 14.27 -7.53
CA PRO A 102 2.43 14.10 -8.93
C PRO A 102 1.35 13.03 -9.11
N PHE A 103 1.42 11.96 -8.34
CA PHE A 103 0.44 10.88 -8.41
C PHE A 103 -0.90 11.28 -7.80
N LEU A 104 -0.89 12.09 -6.73
CA LEU A 104 -2.12 12.62 -6.14
C LEU A 104 -2.81 13.60 -7.09
N LEU A 105 -2.04 14.39 -7.83
CA LEU A 105 -2.59 15.26 -8.87
C LEU A 105 -3.23 14.44 -9.99
N GLU A 106 -2.62 13.34 -10.39
CA GLU A 106 -3.20 12.41 -11.36
C GLU A 106 -4.52 11.83 -10.83
N ALA A 107 -4.57 11.39 -9.58
CA ALA A 107 -5.78 10.84 -8.96
C ALA A 107 -6.92 11.86 -8.90
N SER A 108 -6.62 13.15 -8.78
CA SER A 108 -7.63 14.22 -8.78
C SER A 108 -8.38 14.33 -10.11
N GLY A 109 -7.85 13.76 -11.19
CA GLY A 109 -8.48 13.67 -12.49
C GLY A 109 -9.14 12.33 -12.80
N ASP A 110 -9.24 11.42 -11.81
CA ASP A 110 -9.81 10.08 -12.01
C ASP A 110 -11.27 10.16 -12.48
N GLY A 111 -11.67 9.21 -13.33
CA GLY A 111 -13.05 9.11 -13.82
C GLY A 111 -14.05 8.77 -12.73
N ASN A 112 -13.63 8.21 -11.60
CA ASN A 112 -14.50 7.85 -10.48
C ASN A 112 -14.49 8.96 -9.44
N LYS A 113 -15.69 9.45 -9.09
CA LYS A 113 -15.84 10.56 -8.14
C LYS A 113 -15.23 10.24 -6.77
N LEU A 114 -15.40 9.01 -6.26
CA LEU A 114 -14.88 8.63 -4.96
C LEU A 114 -13.35 8.65 -4.94
N VAL A 115 -12.71 8.26 -6.05
CA VAL A 115 -11.26 8.33 -6.17
C VAL A 115 -10.77 9.78 -6.17
N ARG A 116 -11.46 10.67 -6.91
CA ARG A 116 -11.07 12.09 -6.98
C ARG A 116 -11.15 12.81 -5.64
N GLU A 117 -12.04 12.37 -4.76
CA GLU A 117 -12.31 13.03 -3.47
C GLU A 117 -11.41 12.57 -2.33
N ILE A 118 -10.53 11.62 -2.57
CA ILE A 118 -9.63 11.09 -1.54
C ILE A 118 -8.47 12.04 -1.18
#